data_cb2cb034583894c7145ee84c9f1e9d2e
#
_entry.id   cb2cb034583894c7145ee84c9f1e9d2e
#
_cell.length_a   1.000
_cell.length_b   1.000
_cell.length_c   1.000
_cell.angle_alpha   90.00
_cell.angle_beta   90.00
_cell.angle_gamma   90.00
#
_symmetry.space_group_name_H-M   'P 1'
#
loop_
_entity.id
_entity.type
_entity.pdbx_description
1 polymer ?
#
loop_
_entity_poly.entity_id
_entity_poly.type
_entity_poly.pdbx_seq_one_letter_code
_entity_poly.pdbx_strand_id
1 'polypeptide(L)'
;MENLKEKLAQHEPTFIGMDQCHQAAVCIPLLKNTNGGYDVLFEVRAATIAHQPGDVCLPGGMVEDGEEPREAVLRELQEELLLSEEQIHYLGDMDKLYTGSSLIMYSFAAEVTEYQNTFSPAEVGEVFRVPLEFFLHTEPKCYVTRARVEPGEDFPYDLICGGREYNWRSRKEDVC
;
A
#
# COMPACT_ATOMS: atom_id res chain seq x y z
N MET A 1 -37.88 -8.77 -21.83
CA MET A 1 -36.65 -8.34 -22.57
C MET A 1 -36.40 -6.83 -22.47
N GLU A 2 -37.43 -6.00 -22.49
CA GLU A 2 -37.32 -4.53 -22.32
C GLU A 2 -36.64 -4.13 -20.99
N ASN A 3 -37.07 -4.74 -19.90
CA ASN A 3 -36.48 -4.50 -18.55
C ASN A 3 -34.98 -4.88 -18.48
N LEU A 4 -34.49 -5.89 -19.25
CA LEU A 4 -33.09 -6.25 -19.27
C LEU A 4 -32.24 -5.21 -20.02
N LYS A 5 -32.75 -4.68 -21.12
CA LYS A 5 -32.06 -3.63 -21.89
C LYS A 5 -31.88 -2.36 -21.08
N GLU A 6 -32.92 -1.94 -20.37
CA GLU A 6 -32.89 -0.77 -19.49
C GLU A 6 -31.88 -0.95 -18.34
N LYS A 7 -31.89 -2.12 -17.70
CA LYS A 7 -30.92 -2.43 -16.63
C LYS A 7 -29.47 -2.44 -17.12
N LEU A 8 -29.24 -3.01 -18.30
CA LEU A 8 -27.89 -3.02 -18.89
C LEU A 8 -27.43 -1.63 -19.32
N ALA A 9 -28.35 -0.79 -19.84
CA ALA A 9 -28.03 0.58 -20.24
C ALA A 9 -27.72 1.50 -19.03
N GLN A 10 -28.26 1.18 -17.87
CA GLN A 10 -28.03 1.93 -16.62
C GLN A 10 -26.91 1.33 -15.76
N HIS A 11 -26.37 0.18 -16.17
CA HIS A 11 -25.32 -0.47 -15.40
C HIS A 11 -23.98 0.27 -15.53
N GLU A 12 -23.46 0.72 -14.39
CA GLU A 12 -22.10 1.24 -14.30
C GLU A 12 -21.13 0.07 -13.99
N PRO A 13 -20.19 -0.22 -14.90
CA PRO A 13 -19.26 -1.32 -14.68
C PRO A 13 -18.36 -1.07 -13.46
N THR A 14 -18.22 -2.08 -12.63
CA THR A 14 -17.31 -2.07 -11.47
C THR A 14 -16.33 -3.24 -11.55
N PHE A 15 -15.26 -3.19 -10.75
CA PHE A 15 -14.37 -4.34 -10.61
C PHE A 15 -15.01 -5.37 -9.68
N ILE A 16 -15.25 -6.58 -10.19
CA ILE A 16 -15.77 -7.70 -9.40
C ILE A 16 -14.73 -8.09 -8.34
N GLY A 17 -15.15 -8.18 -7.08
CA GLY A 17 -14.29 -8.54 -5.95
C GLY A 17 -13.55 -7.36 -5.31
N MET A 18 -13.75 -6.13 -5.79
CA MET A 18 -13.16 -4.94 -5.19
C MET A 18 -13.74 -4.66 -3.78
N ASP A 19 -14.98 -5.05 -3.56
CA ASP A 19 -15.69 -5.01 -2.27
C ASP A 19 -15.10 -5.98 -1.22
N GLN A 20 -14.28 -6.93 -1.65
CA GLN A 20 -13.57 -7.88 -0.78
C GLN A 20 -12.11 -7.47 -0.53
N CYS A 21 -11.66 -6.38 -1.16
CA CYS A 21 -10.30 -5.88 -0.98
C CYS A 21 -10.21 -5.03 0.29
N HIS A 22 -9.19 -5.28 1.07
CA HIS A 22 -8.77 -4.34 2.10
C HIS A 22 -8.18 -3.10 1.44
N GLN A 23 -8.25 -1.97 2.12
CA GLN A 23 -7.69 -0.71 1.65
C GLN A 23 -6.67 -0.21 2.67
N ALA A 24 -5.53 0.25 2.18
CA ALA A 24 -4.51 0.92 2.97
C ALA A 24 -4.10 2.22 2.30
N ALA A 25 -3.60 3.14 3.08
CA ALA A 25 -3.11 4.42 2.60
C ALA A 25 -1.70 4.68 3.15
N VAL A 26 -0.76 5.07 2.29
CA VAL A 26 0.62 5.38 2.67
C VAL A 26 1.01 6.77 2.17
N CYS A 27 1.88 7.43 2.91
CA CYS A 27 2.45 8.72 2.53
C CYS A 27 3.90 8.58 2.10
N ILE A 28 4.31 9.38 1.12
CA ILE A 28 5.71 9.71 0.82
C ILE A 28 5.99 11.06 1.47
N PRO A 29 6.47 11.13 2.72
CA PRO A 29 6.73 12.38 3.39
C PRO A 29 8.04 12.97 2.87
N LEU A 30 7.97 14.18 2.34
CA LEU A 30 9.09 14.93 1.79
C LEU A 30 9.52 16.05 2.75
N LEU A 31 10.77 16.01 3.18
CA LEU A 31 11.34 17.02 4.05
C LEU A 31 12.43 17.80 3.30
N LYS A 32 12.40 19.11 3.38
CA LYS A 32 13.49 19.93 2.82
C LYS A 32 14.81 19.60 3.51
N ASN A 33 15.85 19.37 2.72
CA ASN A 33 17.19 19.14 3.23
C ASN A 33 18.08 20.38 3.12
N THR A 34 19.24 20.31 3.75
CA THR A 34 20.21 21.43 3.79
C THR A 34 20.82 21.78 2.42
N ASN A 35 20.71 20.88 1.44
CA ASN A 35 21.25 21.06 0.10
C ASN A 35 20.24 21.70 -0.88
N GLY A 36 19.05 22.07 -0.40
CA GLY A 36 18.00 22.69 -1.20
C GLY A 36 17.12 21.69 -1.98
N GLY A 37 17.31 20.38 -1.75
CA GLY A 37 16.45 19.30 -2.24
C GLY A 37 15.51 18.76 -1.17
N TYR A 38 15.04 17.54 -1.38
CA TYR A 38 14.17 16.83 -0.44
C TYR A 38 14.77 15.51 0.00
N ASP A 39 14.45 15.11 1.22
CA ASP A 39 14.63 13.76 1.71
C ASP A 39 13.26 13.10 1.85
N VAL A 40 13.18 11.80 1.58
CA VAL A 40 12.02 10.96 1.89
C VAL A 40 12.19 10.39 3.29
N LEU A 41 11.18 10.52 4.13
CA LEU A 41 11.15 9.94 5.46
C LEU A 41 10.62 8.50 5.39
N PHE A 42 11.33 7.62 6.06
CA PHE A 42 10.94 6.23 6.31
C PHE A 42 10.87 5.96 7.78
N GLU A 43 10.13 4.94 8.14
CA GLU A 43 10.09 4.40 9.47
C GLU A 43 10.49 2.92 9.50
N VAL A 44 10.96 2.49 10.66
CA VAL A 44 11.16 1.08 11.00
C VAL A 44 10.05 0.70 11.98
N ARG A 45 9.27 -0.29 11.66
CA ARG A 45 8.17 -0.75 12.49
C ARG A 45 8.68 -1.24 13.85
N ALA A 46 7.95 -0.95 14.92
CA ALA A 46 8.35 -1.36 16.26
C ALA A 46 8.49 -2.88 16.37
N ALA A 47 9.50 -3.35 17.09
CA ALA A 47 9.77 -4.78 17.27
C ALA A 47 8.66 -5.52 18.04
N THR A 48 7.75 -4.78 18.67
CA THR A 48 6.67 -5.31 19.54
C THR A 48 5.35 -5.50 18.83
N ILE A 49 5.18 -5.01 17.61
CA ILE A 49 3.94 -5.13 16.86
C ILE A 49 3.78 -6.50 16.23
N ALA A 50 2.53 -6.91 15.97
CA ALA A 50 2.20 -8.25 15.48
C ALA A 50 2.54 -8.47 13.99
N HIS A 51 2.50 -7.39 13.18
CA HIS A 51 2.66 -7.49 11.74
C HIS A 51 3.97 -6.82 11.30
N GLN A 52 4.84 -7.61 10.63
CA GLN A 52 6.09 -7.14 10.02
C GLN A 52 6.98 -6.32 10.99
N PRO A 53 7.27 -6.82 12.23
CA PRO A 53 8.12 -6.09 13.17
C PRO A 53 9.52 -5.88 12.60
N GLY A 54 10.04 -4.65 12.70
CA GLY A 54 11.38 -4.30 12.20
C GLY A 54 11.48 -4.06 10.68
N ASP A 55 10.38 -4.17 9.95
CA ASP A 55 10.37 -3.83 8.53
C ASP A 55 10.47 -2.31 8.32
N VAL A 56 11.15 -1.93 7.24
CA VAL A 56 11.20 -0.55 6.76
C VAL A 56 9.98 -0.29 5.90
N CYS A 57 9.26 0.79 6.18
CA CYS A 57 8.08 1.19 5.41
C CYS A 57 7.96 2.72 5.30
N LEU A 58 7.05 3.14 4.45
CA LEU A 58 6.50 4.48 4.47
C LEU A 58 5.42 4.54 5.56
N PRO A 59 5.24 5.67 6.25
CA PRO A 59 4.16 5.83 7.23
C PRO A 59 2.80 5.67 6.57
N GLY A 60 1.89 5.02 7.28
CA GLY A 60 0.55 4.74 6.81
C GLY A 60 -0.03 3.45 7.33
N GLY A 61 -1.31 3.21 7.08
CA GLY A 61 -2.02 2.07 7.62
C GLY A 61 -3.30 1.72 6.88
N MET A 62 -4.14 0.94 7.53
CA MET A 62 -5.42 0.51 6.98
C MET A 62 -6.42 1.66 6.99
N VAL A 63 -7.23 1.72 5.93
CA VAL A 63 -8.38 2.63 5.87
C VAL A 63 -9.48 2.04 6.73
N GLU A 64 -10.01 2.80 7.66
CA GLU A 64 -11.09 2.38 8.55
C GLU A 64 -12.48 2.47 7.87
N ASP A 65 -13.48 1.82 8.46
CA ASP A 65 -14.84 1.81 7.93
C ASP A 65 -15.43 3.24 7.88
N GLY A 66 -15.73 3.70 6.67
CA GLY A 66 -16.30 5.01 6.43
C GLY A 66 -15.27 6.15 6.31
N GLU A 67 -14.00 5.82 6.39
CA GLU A 67 -12.89 6.75 6.19
C GLU A 67 -12.48 6.81 4.71
N GLU A 68 -12.14 7.99 4.22
CA GLU A 68 -11.51 8.12 2.90
C GLU A 68 -10.00 7.86 3.00
N PRO A 69 -9.36 7.27 1.97
CA PRO A 69 -7.92 6.94 2.02
C PRO A 69 -7.02 8.13 2.36
N ARG A 70 -7.41 9.34 1.97
CA ARG A 70 -6.67 10.55 2.31
C ARG A 70 -6.81 10.92 3.79
N GLU A 71 -7.95 10.66 4.40
CA GLU A 71 -8.15 10.88 5.83
C GLU A 71 -7.35 9.88 6.64
N ALA A 72 -7.35 8.61 6.21
CA ALA A 72 -6.55 7.55 6.82
C ALA A 72 -5.06 7.92 6.87
N VAL A 73 -4.48 8.34 5.75
CA VAL A 73 -3.04 8.68 5.72
C VAL A 73 -2.70 9.89 6.60
N LEU A 74 -3.60 10.87 6.72
CA LEU A 74 -3.40 12.02 7.61
C LEU A 74 -3.45 11.59 9.08
N ARG A 75 -4.40 10.73 9.44
CA ARG A 75 -4.50 10.14 10.78
C ARG A 75 -3.23 9.36 11.15
N GLU A 76 -2.76 8.48 10.26
CA GLU A 76 -1.55 7.67 10.48
C GLU A 76 -0.30 8.55 10.65
N LEU A 77 -0.12 9.60 9.85
CA LEU A 77 0.99 10.54 10.02
C LEU A 77 0.98 11.23 11.40
N GLN A 78 -0.21 11.52 11.92
CA GLN A 78 -0.36 12.10 13.27
C GLN A 78 -0.09 11.07 14.36
N GLU A 79 -0.54 9.84 14.20
CA GLU A 79 -0.41 8.75 15.17
C GLU A 79 1.03 8.20 15.22
N GLU A 80 1.60 7.88 14.06
CA GLU A 80 2.93 7.26 13.95
C GLU A 80 4.06 8.27 14.16
N LEU A 81 3.99 9.43 13.47
CA LEU A 81 5.06 10.45 13.49
C LEU A 81 4.82 11.60 14.45
N LEU A 82 3.68 11.61 15.14
CA LEU A 82 3.26 12.66 16.07
C LEU A 82 3.26 14.07 15.44
N LEU A 83 2.88 14.14 14.17
CA LEU A 83 2.75 15.38 13.41
C LEU A 83 1.45 16.10 13.75
N SER A 84 1.47 17.42 13.76
CA SER A 84 0.24 18.21 13.73
C SER A 84 -0.23 18.45 12.28
N GLU A 85 -1.50 18.75 12.10
CA GLU A 85 -2.08 19.00 10.77
C GLU A 85 -1.37 20.15 10.03
N GLU A 86 -0.93 21.17 10.76
CA GLU A 86 -0.23 22.33 10.19
C GLU A 86 1.16 21.99 9.64
N GLN A 87 1.74 20.88 10.07
CA GLN A 87 3.04 20.40 9.59
C GLN A 87 2.93 19.59 8.30
N ILE A 88 1.71 19.15 7.92
CA ILE A 88 1.47 18.27 6.78
C ILE A 88 0.88 19.07 5.62
N HIS A 89 1.66 19.27 4.57
CA HIS A 89 1.21 19.96 3.37
C HIS A 89 1.04 18.96 2.23
N TYR A 90 -0.20 18.61 1.95
CA TYR A 90 -0.54 17.68 0.88
C TYR A 90 -0.08 18.20 -0.49
N LEU A 91 0.61 17.35 -1.25
CA LEU A 91 1.12 17.67 -2.58
C LEU A 91 0.30 17.03 -3.70
N GLY A 92 -0.16 15.81 -3.50
CA GLY A 92 -0.97 15.12 -4.51
C GLY A 92 -1.12 13.62 -4.27
N ASP A 93 -2.08 13.04 -5.03
CA ASP A 93 -2.26 11.60 -5.13
C ASP A 93 -1.15 11.02 -6.03
N MET A 94 -0.69 9.84 -5.65
CA MET A 94 0.22 9.01 -6.42
C MET A 94 -0.54 7.80 -7.00
N ASP A 95 0.17 6.89 -7.64
CA ASP A 95 -0.42 5.67 -8.18
C ASP A 95 -0.97 4.76 -7.07
N LYS A 96 -1.98 3.98 -7.43
CA LYS A 96 -2.56 2.95 -6.56
C LYS A 96 -1.94 1.60 -6.88
N LEU A 97 -1.51 0.89 -5.85
CA LEU A 97 -0.97 -0.46 -5.98
C LEU A 97 -2.03 -1.49 -5.59
N TYR A 98 -2.39 -2.36 -6.51
CA TYR A 98 -3.14 -3.57 -6.20
C TYR A 98 -2.16 -4.71 -5.92
N THR A 99 -2.13 -5.19 -4.70
CA THR A 99 -1.34 -6.37 -4.33
C THR A 99 -2.12 -7.65 -4.67
N GLY A 100 -1.42 -8.72 -5.03
CA GLY A 100 -2.07 -10.00 -5.35
C GLY A 100 -2.83 -10.64 -4.17
N SER A 101 -2.79 -10.04 -2.97
CA SER A 101 -3.40 -10.52 -1.73
C SER A 101 -4.68 -9.77 -1.34
N SER A 102 -5.43 -9.25 -2.31
CA SER A 102 -6.68 -8.50 -2.08
C SER A 102 -6.50 -7.24 -1.23
N LEU A 103 -5.39 -6.52 -1.40
CA LEU A 103 -5.14 -5.22 -0.81
C LEU A 103 -4.97 -4.17 -1.91
N ILE A 104 -5.67 -3.06 -1.79
CA ILE A 104 -5.47 -1.84 -2.58
C ILE A 104 -4.75 -0.83 -1.69
N MET A 105 -3.57 -0.40 -2.13
CA MET A 105 -2.79 0.61 -1.43
C MET A 105 -2.88 1.93 -2.19
N TYR A 106 -3.37 2.96 -1.52
CA TYR A 106 -3.41 4.33 -1.99
C TYR A 106 -2.13 5.02 -1.55
N SER A 107 -1.47 5.71 -2.47
CA SER A 107 -0.23 6.42 -2.17
C SER A 107 -0.42 7.92 -2.34
N PHE A 108 0.14 8.68 -1.42
CA PHE A 108 0.07 10.13 -1.36
C PHE A 108 1.44 10.74 -1.17
N ALA A 109 1.64 11.95 -1.63
CA ALA A 109 2.84 12.72 -1.32
C ALA A 109 2.48 13.95 -0.50
N ALA A 110 3.27 14.24 0.53
CA ALA A 110 3.11 15.42 1.37
C ALA A 110 4.48 16.03 1.72
N GLU A 111 4.57 17.36 1.73
CA GLU A 111 5.70 18.06 2.34
C GLU A 111 5.46 18.13 3.84
N VAL A 112 6.46 17.71 4.62
CA VAL A 112 6.43 17.80 6.09
C VAL A 112 7.41 18.86 6.54
N THR A 113 6.89 19.84 7.31
CA THR A 113 7.66 20.98 7.81
C THR A 113 7.89 20.88 9.31
N GLU A 114 8.99 21.47 9.78
CA GLU A 114 9.35 21.59 11.20
C GLU A 114 9.39 20.25 11.98
N TYR A 115 9.62 19.14 11.29
CA TYR A 115 9.64 17.81 11.89
C TYR A 115 10.87 17.57 12.77
N GLN A 116 10.67 17.15 13.99
CA GLN A 116 11.69 16.97 15.02
C GLN A 116 12.12 15.51 15.21
N ASN A 117 11.86 14.63 14.24
CA ASN A 117 12.08 13.17 14.30
C ASN A 117 11.32 12.52 15.48
N THR A 118 10.13 13.03 15.76
CA THR A 118 9.20 12.47 16.74
C THR A 118 8.53 11.23 16.15
N PHE A 119 8.20 10.26 17.01
CA PHE A 119 7.38 9.11 16.61
C PHE A 119 6.74 8.44 17.82
N SER A 120 5.69 7.66 17.59
CA SER A 120 5.02 6.82 18.57
C SER A 120 5.84 5.53 18.80
N PRO A 121 6.49 5.32 19.95
CA PRO A 121 7.29 4.11 20.16
C PRO A 121 6.46 2.82 20.27
N ALA A 122 5.13 2.93 20.32
CA ALA A 122 4.23 1.79 20.29
C ALA A 122 4.17 1.14 18.89
N GLU A 123 4.36 1.95 17.83
CA GLU A 123 4.19 1.54 16.43
C GLU A 123 5.47 1.66 15.64
N VAL A 124 6.29 2.66 15.93
CA VAL A 124 7.54 2.98 15.22
C VAL A 124 8.72 2.77 16.15
N GLY A 125 9.73 2.04 15.68
CA GLY A 125 10.99 1.81 16.43
C GLY A 125 12.07 2.83 16.09
N GLU A 126 12.07 3.34 14.85
CA GLU A 126 13.06 4.30 14.37
C GLU A 126 12.49 5.05 13.16
N VAL A 127 12.99 6.27 12.94
CA VAL A 127 12.76 7.02 11.70
C VAL A 127 14.07 7.43 11.07
N PHE A 128 14.16 7.40 9.76
CA PHE A 128 15.34 7.83 9.03
C PHE A 128 14.98 8.49 7.71
N ARG A 129 15.94 9.15 7.09
CA ARG A 129 15.72 9.90 5.85
C ARG A 129 16.66 9.42 4.76
N VAL A 130 16.15 9.36 3.53
CA VAL A 130 16.93 9.05 2.33
C VAL A 130 16.75 10.18 1.33
N PRO A 131 17.82 10.75 0.77
CA PRO A 131 17.70 11.80 -0.24
C PRO A 131 16.83 11.34 -1.41
N LEU A 132 15.86 12.17 -1.84
CA LEU A 132 15.01 11.88 -2.99
C LEU A 132 15.83 11.59 -4.25
N GLU A 133 16.95 12.28 -4.42
CA GLU A 133 17.91 12.07 -5.52
C GLU A 133 18.42 10.63 -5.62
N PHE A 134 18.51 9.91 -4.49
CA PHE A 134 18.87 8.50 -4.49
C PHE A 134 17.88 7.67 -5.30
N PHE A 135 16.58 7.88 -5.12
CA PHE A 135 15.53 7.15 -5.84
C PHE A 135 15.43 7.57 -7.31
N LEU A 136 15.72 8.83 -7.62
CA LEU A 136 15.67 9.33 -8.99
C LEU A 136 16.83 8.84 -9.86
N HIS A 137 17.96 8.45 -9.25
CA HIS A 137 19.18 8.10 -9.96
C HIS A 137 19.69 6.67 -9.71
N THR A 138 19.02 5.91 -8.85
CA THR A 138 19.39 4.54 -8.53
C THR A 138 18.38 3.57 -9.10
N GLU A 139 18.80 2.67 -9.96
CA GLU A 139 17.93 1.58 -10.42
C GLU A 139 17.71 0.57 -9.27
N PRO A 140 16.47 0.19 -8.98
CA PRO A 140 16.18 -0.80 -7.95
C PRO A 140 16.71 -2.18 -8.36
N LYS A 141 17.20 -2.93 -7.40
CA LYS A 141 17.60 -4.33 -7.61
C LYS A 141 16.38 -5.22 -7.46
N CYS A 142 15.91 -5.76 -8.59
CA CYS A 142 14.73 -6.60 -8.63
C CYS A 142 15.05 -8.09 -8.39
N TYR A 143 14.17 -8.74 -7.65
CA TYR A 143 14.20 -10.18 -7.38
C TYR A 143 12.90 -10.83 -7.86
N VAL A 144 12.98 -12.05 -8.35
CA VAL A 144 11.82 -12.79 -8.84
C VAL A 144 11.35 -13.77 -7.78
N THR A 145 10.09 -13.61 -7.36
CA THR A 145 9.38 -14.61 -6.57
C THR A 145 8.39 -15.40 -7.43
N ARG A 146 7.90 -16.51 -6.94
CA ARG A 146 6.91 -17.34 -7.63
C ARG A 146 5.80 -17.72 -6.67
N ALA A 147 4.58 -17.32 -7.00
CA ALA A 147 3.39 -17.81 -6.35
C ALA A 147 2.84 -19.03 -7.10
N ARG A 148 2.46 -20.07 -6.38
CA ARG A 148 1.79 -21.26 -6.92
C ARG A 148 0.39 -21.34 -6.35
N VAL A 149 -0.55 -21.77 -7.17
CA VAL A 149 -1.90 -22.09 -6.72
C VAL A 149 -1.88 -23.52 -6.16
N GLU A 150 -2.26 -23.66 -4.91
CA GLU A 150 -2.47 -24.95 -4.28
C GLU A 150 -3.97 -25.09 -3.94
N PRO A 151 -4.73 -25.87 -4.72
CA PRO A 151 -6.15 -26.09 -4.46
C PRO A 151 -6.36 -26.85 -3.14
N GLY A 152 -7.43 -26.50 -2.43
CA GLY A 152 -7.83 -27.22 -1.21
C GLY A 152 -8.15 -28.71 -1.45
N GLU A 153 -8.23 -29.49 -0.37
CA GLU A 153 -8.45 -30.95 -0.44
C GLU A 153 -9.78 -31.32 -1.12
N ASP A 154 -10.80 -30.51 -0.97
CA ASP A 154 -12.16 -30.63 -1.50
C ASP A 154 -12.36 -29.94 -2.87
N PHE A 155 -11.27 -29.53 -3.52
CA PHE A 155 -11.36 -28.90 -4.83
C PHE A 155 -11.92 -29.90 -5.88
N PRO A 156 -12.98 -29.53 -6.65
CA PRO A 156 -13.69 -30.42 -7.55
C PRO A 156 -12.91 -30.65 -8.85
N TYR A 157 -11.86 -31.46 -8.80
CA TYR A 157 -11.00 -31.76 -9.96
C TYR A 157 -11.74 -32.44 -11.12
N ASP A 158 -12.83 -33.13 -10.85
CA ASP A 158 -13.70 -33.81 -11.82
C ASP A 158 -14.48 -32.81 -12.70
N LEU A 159 -14.62 -31.55 -12.26
CA LEU A 159 -15.30 -30.49 -13.02
C LEU A 159 -14.39 -29.70 -13.95
N ILE A 160 -13.07 -29.92 -13.91
CA ILE A 160 -12.11 -29.23 -14.77
C ILE A 160 -11.45 -30.17 -15.77
N CYS A 161 -11.17 -29.65 -16.97
CA CYS A 161 -10.44 -30.39 -18.00
C CYS A 161 -8.99 -30.64 -17.56
N GLY A 162 -8.56 -31.91 -17.56
CA GLY A 162 -7.26 -32.34 -17.04
C GLY A 162 -7.27 -32.81 -15.59
N GLY A 163 -8.35 -32.64 -14.86
CA GLY A 163 -8.47 -33.13 -13.50
C GLY A 163 -7.33 -32.73 -12.58
N ARG A 164 -6.75 -33.70 -11.84
CA ARG A 164 -5.59 -33.47 -10.96
C ARG A 164 -4.30 -33.12 -11.70
N GLU A 165 -4.23 -33.36 -13.01
CA GLU A 165 -3.09 -33.01 -13.85
C GLU A 165 -3.22 -31.61 -14.48
N TYR A 166 -4.26 -30.86 -14.07
CA TYR A 166 -4.45 -29.50 -14.56
C TYR A 166 -3.22 -28.63 -14.26
N ASN A 167 -2.66 -28.01 -15.32
CA ASN A 167 -1.48 -27.20 -15.19
C ASN A 167 -1.83 -25.81 -14.65
N TRP A 168 -1.78 -25.65 -13.33
CA TRP A 168 -1.93 -24.36 -12.67
C TRP A 168 -0.82 -23.41 -13.07
N ARG A 169 -1.18 -22.26 -13.60
CA ARG A 169 -0.19 -21.22 -13.93
C ARG A 169 0.44 -20.69 -12.65
N SER A 170 1.75 -20.76 -12.56
CA SER A 170 2.49 -20.01 -11.56
C SER A 170 2.54 -18.54 -11.97
N ARG A 171 2.25 -17.63 -11.05
CA ARG A 171 2.47 -16.21 -11.24
C ARG A 171 3.94 -15.90 -10.89
N LYS A 172 4.64 -15.21 -11.78
CA LYS A 172 5.90 -14.57 -11.44
C LYS A 172 5.56 -13.18 -10.90
N GLU A 173 6.14 -12.85 -9.77
CA GLU A 173 6.08 -11.51 -9.21
C GLU A 173 7.52 -11.00 -9.14
N ASP A 174 7.76 -9.87 -9.76
CA ASP A 174 9.02 -9.14 -9.62
C ASP A 174 8.89 -8.28 -8.36
N VAL A 175 9.78 -8.48 -7.39
CA VAL A 175 9.86 -7.69 -6.16
C VAL A 175 11.09 -6.81 -6.31
N CYS A 176 10.85 -5.53 -6.49
CA CYS A 176 11.88 -4.51 -6.65
C CYS A 176 11.97 -3.61 -5.43
#